data_72353ae897565a0e736a9294d434776b
#
_entry.id   72353ae897565a0e736a9294d434776b
#
_cell.length_a   1.000
_cell.length_b   1.000
_cell.length_c   1.000
_cell.angle_alpha   90.00
_cell.angle_beta   90.00
_cell.angle_gamma   90.00
#
_symmetry.space_group_name_H-M   'P 1'
#
loop_
_entity.id
_entity.type
_entity.pdbx_description
1 polymer ?
#
loop_
_entity_poly.entity_id
_entity_poly.type
_entity_poly.pdbx_seq_one_letter_code
_entity_poly.pdbx_strand_id
1 'polypeptide(L)'
;MWRIGIDEAGYGPNFGPLVMSAVACQAPSELVEADFWEVLHPAVGRCARRGGHLFVDDSKKVYQPGKGLAGLERTVHAFLSCLSHPGCHTLADLLQCLQTQTSVGPMIDEPWYHGGTTVPAAAAAADIASGSQNLKDALAQAAVCWGPIYSIAIDTPRFNGIVDRHGSKGAALAVAVVQLLRACLAHAPADDGLVIIDKHGGRNFYAPILQELCPDAWVVPIQEGMTSVYEVRWPQRVIRVILRPEADATSFEVALASIVSKYIRELCMEEFNAFWKTHVPHVKATAGYPGDATRFLADIRPTLERMKLPMDRIWRKR
;
A
#
# COMPACT_ATOMS: atom_id res chain seq x y z
N MET A 1 -16.91 14.73 -4.67
CA MET A 1 -16.47 14.26 -3.34
C MET A 1 -15.25 13.35 -3.48
N TRP A 2 -14.40 13.31 -2.47
CA TRP A 2 -13.24 12.43 -2.46
C TRP A 2 -13.56 11.05 -1.87
N ARG A 3 -12.97 10.02 -2.47
CA ARG A 3 -12.95 8.65 -1.94
C ARG A 3 -11.48 8.24 -1.76
N ILE A 4 -11.14 7.72 -0.59
CA ILE A 4 -9.77 7.33 -0.24
C ILE A 4 -9.80 5.96 0.41
N GLY A 5 -9.00 5.04 -0.09
CA GLY A 5 -8.77 3.71 0.48
C GLY A 5 -7.34 3.57 0.97
N ILE A 6 -7.14 2.96 2.16
CA ILE A 6 -5.81 2.72 2.72
C ILE A 6 -5.71 1.26 3.17
N ASP A 7 -4.61 0.60 2.80
CA ASP A 7 -4.28 -0.75 3.23
C ASP A 7 -2.76 -0.98 3.23
N GLU A 8 -2.32 -2.05 3.90
CA GLU A 8 -0.92 -2.42 4.02
C GLU A 8 -0.60 -3.81 3.47
N ALA A 9 0.69 -4.03 3.23
CA ALA A 9 1.29 -5.35 3.04
C ALA A 9 2.52 -5.50 3.92
N GLY A 10 2.65 -6.66 4.55
CA GLY A 10 3.86 -6.97 5.30
C GLY A 10 3.84 -6.60 6.77
N TYR A 11 2.68 -6.51 7.44
CA TYR A 11 2.62 -6.28 8.89
C TYR A 11 3.09 -7.47 9.72
N GLY A 12 2.73 -8.70 9.32
CA GLY A 12 3.07 -9.95 10.03
C GLY A 12 4.50 -10.47 9.90
N PRO A 13 5.22 -10.28 8.77
CA PRO A 13 6.56 -10.81 8.55
C PRO A 13 7.63 -10.27 9.49
N ASN A 14 8.70 -11.08 9.70
CA ASN A 14 9.92 -10.69 10.41
C ASN A 14 10.96 -10.05 9.47
N PHE A 15 10.92 -10.35 8.16
CA PHE A 15 11.78 -9.77 7.14
C PHE A 15 11.03 -8.92 6.14
N GLY A 16 11.76 -7.97 5.56
CA GLY A 16 11.26 -7.08 4.53
C GLY A 16 10.47 -5.89 5.07
N PRO A 17 10.08 -4.96 4.21
CA PRO A 17 9.42 -3.74 4.64
C PRO A 17 7.96 -3.98 5.04
N LEU A 18 7.43 -3.08 5.88
CA LEU A 18 6.03 -2.77 5.95
C LEU A 18 5.74 -1.74 4.85
N VAL A 19 4.84 -2.04 3.95
CA VAL A 19 4.38 -1.10 2.93
C VAL A 19 2.93 -0.78 3.17
N MET A 20 2.59 0.50 3.15
CA MET A 20 1.22 0.97 3.24
C MET A 20 0.95 1.95 2.11
N SER A 21 -0.20 1.84 1.48
CA SER A 21 -0.61 2.69 0.37
C SER A 21 -1.96 3.32 0.62
N ALA A 22 -2.12 4.51 0.06
CA ALA A 22 -3.39 5.21 -0.07
C ALA A 22 -3.71 5.43 -1.54
N VAL A 23 -4.94 5.15 -1.91
CA VAL A 23 -5.48 5.37 -3.25
C VAL A 23 -6.64 6.31 -3.13
N ALA A 24 -6.65 7.38 -3.93
CA ALA A 24 -7.70 8.37 -3.92
C ALA A 24 -8.32 8.56 -5.29
N CYS A 25 -9.59 8.98 -5.33
CA CYS A 25 -10.24 9.49 -6.52
C CYS A 25 -11.29 10.55 -6.15
N GLN A 26 -11.57 11.44 -7.09
CA GLN A 26 -12.69 12.37 -7.01
C GLN A 26 -13.83 11.83 -7.86
N ALA A 27 -15.01 11.71 -7.27
CA ALA A 27 -16.21 11.19 -7.92
C ALA A 27 -17.40 12.12 -7.72
N PRO A 28 -18.39 12.06 -8.61
CA PRO A 28 -19.70 12.68 -8.36
C PRO A 28 -20.28 12.27 -7.01
N SER A 29 -21.06 13.16 -6.38
CA SER A 29 -21.58 12.92 -5.02
C SER A 29 -22.48 11.68 -4.92
N GLU A 30 -23.21 11.37 -5.97
CA GLU A 30 -24.09 10.20 -6.08
C GLU A 30 -23.32 8.87 -6.13
N LEU A 31 -22.02 8.90 -6.47
CA LEU A 31 -21.14 7.72 -6.52
C LEU A 31 -20.31 7.52 -5.27
N VAL A 32 -20.43 8.39 -4.26
CA VAL A 32 -19.54 8.33 -3.08
C VAL A 32 -19.68 7.03 -2.28
N GLU A 33 -20.87 6.43 -2.26
CA GLU A 33 -21.14 5.14 -1.62
C GLU A 33 -21.34 3.99 -2.63
N ALA A 34 -21.17 4.25 -3.93
CA ALA A 34 -21.37 3.24 -4.97
C ALA A 34 -20.30 2.14 -4.92
N ASP A 35 -20.65 0.96 -5.41
CA ASP A 35 -19.70 -0.12 -5.66
C ASP A 35 -18.85 0.20 -6.92
N PHE A 36 -17.58 0.53 -6.74
CA PHE A 36 -16.70 0.90 -7.85
C PHE A 36 -16.30 -0.26 -8.75
N TRP A 37 -16.51 -1.51 -8.34
CA TRP A 37 -16.41 -2.63 -9.29
C TRP A 37 -17.53 -2.57 -10.33
N GLU A 38 -18.73 -2.14 -9.94
CA GLU A 38 -19.85 -1.95 -10.86
C GLU A 38 -19.70 -0.66 -11.68
N VAL A 39 -19.29 0.44 -11.04
CA VAL A 39 -19.09 1.74 -11.69
C VAL A 39 -18.05 1.65 -12.81
N LEU A 40 -16.97 0.89 -12.62
CA LEU A 40 -15.88 0.76 -13.58
C LEU A 40 -15.96 -0.54 -14.43
N HIS A 41 -17.07 -1.28 -14.36
CA HIS A 41 -17.31 -2.42 -15.24
C HIS A 41 -17.46 -1.95 -16.70
N PRO A 42 -16.90 -2.64 -17.71
CA PRO A 42 -16.17 -3.91 -17.66
C PRO A 42 -14.64 -3.77 -17.53
N ALA A 43 -14.09 -2.58 -17.30
CA ALA A 43 -12.65 -2.39 -17.23
C ALA A 43 -12.00 -3.10 -16.02
N VAL A 44 -12.72 -3.18 -14.90
CA VAL A 44 -12.26 -3.85 -13.68
C VAL A 44 -13.22 -4.95 -13.22
N GLY A 45 -12.73 -5.86 -12.38
CA GLY A 45 -13.57 -6.86 -11.72
C GLY A 45 -12.81 -7.73 -10.74
N ARG A 46 -13.55 -8.59 -10.03
CA ARG A 46 -13.04 -9.44 -8.94
C ARG A 46 -12.49 -10.80 -9.40
N CYS A 47 -12.22 -10.96 -10.68
CA CYS A 47 -11.61 -12.18 -11.22
C CYS A 47 -10.72 -11.86 -12.41
N ALA A 48 -9.71 -12.72 -12.63
CA ALA A 48 -8.84 -12.61 -13.78
C ALA A 48 -9.63 -12.94 -15.08
N ARG A 49 -9.60 -12.02 -16.05
CA ARG A 49 -10.15 -12.20 -17.40
C ARG A 49 -9.13 -11.75 -18.45
N ARG A 50 -9.35 -12.15 -19.71
CA ARG A 50 -8.55 -11.68 -20.85
C ARG A 50 -9.07 -10.35 -21.38
N GLY A 51 -8.33 -9.72 -22.29
CA GLY A 51 -8.84 -8.56 -23.05
C GLY A 51 -8.78 -7.23 -22.30
N GLY A 52 -7.71 -6.98 -21.54
CA GLY A 52 -7.50 -5.68 -20.88
C GLY A 52 -8.35 -5.45 -19.63
N HIS A 53 -9.01 -6.48 -19.12
CA HIS A 53 -9.73 -6.45 -17.85
C HIS A 53 -8.75 -6.46 -16.66
N LEU A 54 -8.88 -5.54 -15.74
CA LEU A 54 -8.03 -5.43 -14.56
C LEU A 54 -8.62 -6.21 -13.39
N PHE A 55 -7.80 -7.02 -12.76
CA PHE A 55 -8.21 -7.82 -11.60
C PHE A 55 -7.93 -7.04 -10.32
N VAL A 56 -8.97 -6.58 -9.64
CA VAL A 56 -8.92 -5.86 -8.37
C VAL A 56 -9.75 -6.63 -7.34
N ASP A 57 -9.12 -7.22 -6.36
CA ASP A 57 -9.70 -7.93 -5.21
C ASP A 57 -8.64 -8.00 -4.11
N ASP A 58 -8.87 -8.70 -3.01
CA ASP A 58 -7.85 -9.03 -2.00
C ASP A 58 -6.53 -9.40 -2.70
N SER A 59 -5.47 -8.72 -2.32
CA SER A 59 -4.15 -8.89 -2.96
C SER A 59 -3.62 -10.33 -2.92
N LYS A 60 -4.07 -11.15 -1.96
CA LYS A 60 -3.73 -12.58 -1.88
C LYS A 60 -4.43 -13.43 -2.96
N LYS A 61 -5.55 -12.94 -3.51
CA LYS A 61 -6.22 -13.57 -4.67
C LYS A 61 -5.56 -13.15 -5.98
N VAL A 62 -5.16 -11.88 -6.08
CA VAL A 62 -4.47 -11.32 -7.26
C VAL A 62 -3.06 -11.88 -7.39
N TYR A 63 -2.34 -11.99 -6.27
CA TYR A 63 -0.97 -12.54 -6.21
C TYR A 63 -0.95 -13.93 -5.59
N GLN A 64 -0.38 -14.86 -6.32
CA GLN A 64 -0.05 -16.19 -5.84
C GLN A 64 1.43 -16.47 -6.11
N PRO A 65 2.23 -16.90 -5.11
CA PRO A 65 3.68 -17.06 -5.25
C PRO A 65 4.15 -17.83 -6.49
N GLY A 66 3.37 -18.78 -6.97
CA GLY A 66 3.68 -19.57 -8.18
C GLY A 66 3.30 -18.90 -9.51
N LYS A 67 2.60 -17.77 -9.49
CA LYS A 67 2.11 -17.08 -10.70
C LYS A 67 2.87 -15.79 -11.03
N GLY A 68 3.82 -15.39 -10.18
CA GLY A 68 4.62 -14.17 -10.35
C GLY A 68 3.83 -12.87 -10.18
N LEU A 69 4.46 -11.74 -10.56
CA LEU A 69 3.97 -10.37 -10.33
C LEU A 69 2.99 -9.86 -11.40
N ALA A 70 2.84 -10.52 -12.54
CA ALA A 70 2.14 -9.97 -13.71
C ALA A 70 0.72 -9.46 -13.42
N GLY A 71 -0.02 -10.11 -12.51
CA GLY A 71 -1.37 -9.67 -12.12
C GLY A 71 -1.35 -8.34 -11.36
N LEU A 72 -0.44 -8.20 -10.39
CA LEU A 72 -0.24 -6.96 -9.64
C LEU A 72 0.25 -5.84 -10.56
N GLU A 73 1.28 -6.12 -11.38
CA GLU A 73 1.90 -5.16 -12.28
C GLU A 73 0.91 -4.59 -13.28
N ARG A 74 0.14 -5.45 -13.96
CA ARG A 74 -0.86 -5.00 -14.91
C ARG A 74 -1.84 -4.03 -14.27
N THR A 75 -2.35 -4.34 -13.09
CA THR A 75 -3.29 -3.49 -12.36
C THR A 75 -2.64 -2.20 -11.92
N VAL A 76 -1.51 -2.25 -11.22
CA VAL A 76 -0.83 -1.05 -10.70
C VAL A 76 -0.43 -0.11 -11.84
N HIS A 77 0.24 -0.61 -12.88
CA HIS A 77 0.69 0.23 -14.00
C HIS A 77 -0.46 0.80 -14.83
N ALA A 78 -1.60 0.09 -14.95
CA ALA A 78 -2.79 0.64 -15.59
C ALA A 78 -3.34 1.85 -14.81
N PHE A 79 -3.45 1.76 -13.48
CA PHE A 79 -3.89 2.88 -12.65
C PHE A 79 -2.86 4.02 -12.61
N LEU A 80 -1.56 3.73 -12.59
CA LEU A 80 -0.51 4.75 -12.67
C LEU A 80 -0.57 5.53 -14.00
N SER A 81 -0.96 4.88 -15.11
CA SER A 81 -1.12 5.53 -16.41
C SER A 81 -2.25 6.56 -16.46
N CYS A 82 -3.16 6.54 -15.48
CA CYS A 82 -4.21 7.55 -15.32
C CYS A 82 -3.72 8.79 -14.57
N LEU A 83 -2.52 8.73 -13.99
CA LEU A 83 -1.90 9.85 -13.28
C LEU A 83 -0.95 10.60 -14.21
N SER A 84 -0.78 11.90 -13.98
CA SER A 84 0.18 12.74 -14.73
C SER A 84 1.61 12.56 -14.21
N HIS A 85 2.08 11.31 -14.13
CA HIS A 85 3.44 11.00 -13.69
C HIS A 85 4.33 10.57 -14.85
N PRO A 86 5.64 10.84 -14.79
CA PRO A 86 6.60 10.21 -15.69
C PRO A 86 6.55 8.69 -15.52
N GLY A 87 6.82 7.94 -16.58
CA GLY A 87 6.84 6.49 -16.51
C GLY A 87 7.81 5.99 -15.45
N CYS A 88 7.36 5.03 -14.64
CA CYS A 88 8.22 4.37 -13.66
C CYS A 88 8.88 3.16 -14.36
N HIS A 89 10.20 3.12 -14.42
CA HIS A 89 10.98 2.07 -15.09
C HIS A 89 11.76 1.19 -14.12
N THR A 90 11.92 1.66 -12.89
CA THR A 90 12.62 0.95 -11.82
C THR A 90 11.82 1.00 -10.51
N LEU A 91 12.15 0.13 -9.56
CA LEU A 91 11.59 0.18 -8.21
C LEU A 91 11.86 1.55 -7.55
N ALA A 92 13.04 2.13 -7.78
CA ALA A 92 13.37 3.47 -7.26
C ALA A 92 12.45 4.53 -7.84
N ASP A 93 12.20 4.53 -9.16
CA ASP A 93 11.26 5.45 -9.80
C ASP A 93 9.85 5.27 -9.21
N LEU A 94 9.40 4.03 -9.06
CA LEU A 94 8.09 3.72 -8.49
C LEU A 94 7.94 4.26 -7.06
N LEU A 95 8.93 4.03 -6.21
CA LEU A 95 8.94 4.54 -4.85
C LEU A 95 8.96 6.07 -4.82
N GLN A 96 9.73 6.70 -5.70
CA GLN A 96 9.79 8.16 -5.82
C GLN A 96 8.46 8.76 -6.31
N CYS A 97 7.83 8.14 -7.31
CA CYS A 97 6.54 8.59 -7.84
C CYS A 97 5.42 8.53 -6.80
N LEU A 98 5.45 7.52 -5.94
CA LEU A 98 4.37 7.25 -4.97
C LEU A 98 4.66 7.79 -3.56
N GLN A 99 5.85 8.36 -3.30
CA GLN A 99 6.20 8.87 -1.98
C GLN A 99 5.37 10.09 -1.60
N THR A 100 5.10 10.23 -0.30
CA THR A 100 4.55 11.46 0.26
C THR A 100 5.66 12.48 0.45
N GLN A 101 5.35 13.78 0.45
CA GLN A 101 6.34 14.84 0.73
C GLN A 101 6.99 14.73 2.12
N THR A 102 6.35 14.02 3.04
CA THR A 102 6.81 13.78 4.41
C THR A 102 7.43 12.39 4.59
N SER A 103 7.66 11.67 3.50
CA SER A 103 8.27 10.33 3.56
C SER A 103 9.60 10.37 4.27
N VAL A 104 9.75 9.52 5.25
CA VAL A 104 10.98 9.33 6.00
C VAL A 104 11.99 8.71 5.04
N GLY A 105 12.93 9.47 4.52
CA GLY A 105 14.09 9.11 3.70
C GLY A 105 14.01 7.86 2.79
N PRO A 106 14.85 7.68 1.83
CA PRO A 106 14.80 6.58 0.90
C PRO A 106 15.08 5.24 1.62
N MET A 107 14.33 4.20 1.28
CA MET A 107 14.53 2.81 1.72
C MET A 107 15.88 2.21 1.24
N ILE A 108 16.55 2.92 0.35
CA ILE A 108 17.76 2.53 -0.38
C ILE A 108 19.02 2.46 0.52
N ASP A 109 18.93 2.84 1.79
CA ASP A 109 20.07 2.80 2.73
C ASP A 109 20.45 1.37 3.18
N GLU A 110 19.60 0.40 2.90
CA GLU A 110 19.88 -1.00 3.23
C GLU A 110 20.59 -1.71 2.07
N PRO A 111 21.64 -2.51 2.33
CA PRO A 111 22.49 -3.08 1.28
C PRO A 111 21.77 -4.05 0.34
N TRP A 112 20.59 -4.51 0.71
CA TRP A 112 19.74 -5.37 -0.12
C TRP A 112 18.71 -4.60 -0.98
N TYR A 113 18.54 -3.31 -0.80
CA TYR A 113 17.63 -2.50 -1.60
C TYR A 113 18.42 -1.56 -2.51
N HIS A 114 18.63 -1.95 -3.75
CA HIS A 114 19.34 -1.11 -4.72
C HIS A 114 18.39 -0.30 -5.62
N GLY A 115 17.07 -0.61 -5.57
CA GLY A 115 16.04 0.10 -6.31
C GLY A 115 16.11 -0.04 -7.84
N GLY A 116 17.03 -0.84 -8.35
CA GLY A 116 17.27 -1.00 -9.79
C GLY A 116 16.42 -2.06 -10.48
N THR A 117 15.57 -2.77 -9.74
CA THR A 117 14.67 -3.76 -10.33
C THR A 117 13.77 -3.09 -11.37
N THR A 118 13.84 -3.57 -12.62
CA THR A 118 13.02 -3.04 -13.72
C THR A 118 11.54 -3.30 -13.49
N VAL A 119 10.71 -2.30 -13.74
CA VAL A 119 9.25 -2.39 -13.64
C VAL A 119 8.60 -1.82 -14.92
N PRO A 120 7.58 -2.49 -15.47
CA PRO A 120 7.09 -3.82 -15.11
C PRO A 120 8.09 -4.92 -15.49
N ALA A 121 8.24 -5.96 -14.65
CA ALA A 121 9.15 -7.06 -14.87
C ALA A 121 8.48 -8.28 -15.53
N ALA A 122 7.20 -8.52 -15.24
CA ALA A 122 6.48 -9.73 -15.61
C ALA A 122 5.26 -9.49 -16.51
N ALA A 123 4.60 -8.32 -16.42
CA ALA A 123 3.43 -8.02 -17.23
C ALA A 123 3.81 -7.56 -18.65
N ALA A 124 3.12 -8.07 -19.66
CA ALA A 124 3.32 -7.62 -21.03
C ALA A 124 2.84 -6.18 -21.22
N ALA A 125 3.65 -5.35 -21.90
CA ALA A 125 3.32 -3.94 -22.16
C ALA A 125 1.97 -3.77 -22.90
N ALA A 126 1.63 -4.69 -23.80
CA ALA A 126 0.35 -4.69 -24.51
C ALA A 126 -0.85 -4.92 -23.57
N ASP A 127 -0.71 -5.77 -22.55
CA ASP A 127 -1.76 -6.02 -21.56
C ASP A 127 -1.97 -4.82 -20.65
N ILE A 128 -0.87 -4.15 -20.25
CA ILE A 128 -0.94 -2.90 -19.48
C ILE A 128 -1.61 -1.81 -20.33
N ALA A 129 -1.19 -1.63 -21.57
CA ALA A 129 -1.75 -0.61 -22.46
C ALA A 129 -3.27 -0.82 -22.71
N SER A 130 -3.68 -2.06 -22.96
CA SER A 130 -5.09 -2.39 -23.13
C SER A 130 -5.91 -2.14 -21.84
N GLY A 131 -5.37 -2.58 -20.69
CA GLY A 131 -6.00 -2.31 -19.38
C GLY A 131 -6.10 -0.83 -19.07
N SER A 132 -5.07 -0.05 -19.36
CA SER A 132 -5.02 1.40 -19.20
C SER A 132 -6.07 2.11 -20.04
N GLN A 133 -6.23 1.70 -21.32
CA GLN A 133 -7.22 2.34 -22.19
C GLN A 133 -8.64 2.04 -21.70
N ASN A 134 -8.96 0.77 -21.42
CA ASN A 134 -10.28 0.40 -20.91
C ASN A 134 -10.62 1.12 -19.60
N LEU A 135 -9.62 1.27 -18.71
CA LEU A 135 -9.79 2.00 -17.45
C LEU A 135 -10.06 3.48 -17.68
N LYS A 136 -9.30 4.14 -18.56
CA LYS A 136 -9.50 5.56 -18.90
C LYS A 136 -10.89 5.81 -19.48
N ASP A 137 -11.38 4.93 -20.35
CA ASP A 137 -12.70 5.04 -20.95
C ASP A 137 -13.79 4.88 -19.87
N ALA A 138 -13.66 3.91 -18.95
CA ALA A 138 -14.60 3.71 -17.87
C ALA A 138 -14.62 4.90 -16.87
N LEU A 139 -13.45 5.43 -16.52
CA LEU A 139 -13.32 6.61 -15.65
C LEU A 139 -13.96 7.85 -16.28
N ALA A 140 -13.73 8.06 -17.58
CA ALA A 140 -14.34 9.18 -18.30
C ALA A 140 -15.87 9.06 -18.37
N GLN A 141 -16.38 7.86 -18.62
CA GLN A 141 -17.82 7.58 -18.66
C GLN A 141 -18.48 7.82 -17.29
N ALA A 142 -17.81 7.45 -16.20
CA ALA A 142 -18.30 7.63 -14.84
C ALA A 142 -18.05 9.05 -14.27
N ALA A 143 -17.39 9.94 -15.03
CA ALA A 143 -16.92 11.25 -14.56
C ALA A 143 -16.07 11.18 -13.28
N VAL A 144 -15.26 10.11 -13.15
CA VAL A 144 -14.35 9.89 -12.03
C VAL A 144 -12.94 10.37 -12.41
N CYS A 145 -12.38 11.25 -11.59
CA CYS A 145 -11.00 11.67 -11.71
C CYS A 145 -10.14 10.85 -10.76
N TRP A 146 -9.23 10.04 -11.32
CA TRP A 146 -8.40 9.13 -10.54
C TRP A 146 -7.12 9.80 -10.05
N GLY A 147 -6.73 9.53 -8.81
CA GLY A 147 -5.48 9.97 -8.18
C GLY A 147 -5.69 10.90 -7.00
N PRO A 148 -4.68 11.11 -6.16
CA PRO A 148 -3.35 10.52 -6.21
C PRO A 148 -3.29 9.08 -5.68
N ILE A 149 -2.14 8.42 -5.90
CA ILE A 149 -1.74 7.20 -5.21
C ILE A 149 -0.48 7.52 -4.42
N TYR A 150 -0.47 7.23 -3.13
CA TYR A 150 0.69 7.41 -2.26
C TYR A 150 1.09 6.09 -1.61
N SER A 151 2.38 5.89 -1.39
CA SER A 151 2.91 4.72 -0.67
C SER A 151 4.02 5.11 0.28
N ILE A 152 4.08 4.40 1.40
CA ILE A 152 5.15 4.50 2.39
C ILE A 152 5.71 3.10 2.61
N ALA A 153 7.00 2.94 2.36
CA ALA A 153 7.73 1.73 2.66
C ALA A 153 8.61 1.97 3.90
N ILE A 154 8.37 1.20 4.95
CA ILE A 154 9.08 1.28 6.22
C ILE A 154 9.99 0.06 6.31
N ASP A 155 11.30 0.27 6.15
CA ASP A 155 12.32 -0.75 6.31
C ASP A 155 12.44 -1.25 7.76
N THR A 156 13.23 -2.30 7.97
CA THR A 156 13.37 -2.92 9.29
C THR A 156 13.95 -1.97 10.35
N PRO A 157 15.02 -1.18 10.12
CA PRO A 157 15.54 -0.26 11.13
C PRO A 157 14.54 0.81 11.56
N ARG A 158 13.83 1.39 10.60
CA ARG A 158 12.80 2.41 10.88
C ARG A 158 11.61 1.81 11.61
N PHE A 159 11.17 0.62 11.19
CA PHE A 159 10.12 -0.11 11.88
C PHE A 159 10.51 -0.36 13.35
N ASN A 160 11.71 -0.88 13.59
CA ASN A 160 12.22 -1.13 14.92
C ASN A 160 12.37 0.15 15.75
N GLY A 161 12.85 1.24 15.14
CA GLY A 161 12.94 2.55 15.79
C GLY A 161 11.58 3.14 16.19
N ILE A 162 10.53 2.87 15.42
CA ILE A 162 9.15 3.26 15.79
C ILE A 162 8.67 2.38 16.96
N VAL A 163 8.89 1.08 16.90
CA VAL A 163 8.51 0.15 17.98
C VAL A 163 9.21 0.54 19.29
N ASP A 164 10.50 0.85 19.25
CA ASP A 164 11.28 1.26 20.44
C ASP A 164 10.76 2.55 21.07
N ARG A 165 10.35 3.52 20.24
CA ARG A 165 9.82 4.81 20.73
C ARG A 165 8.40 4.72 21.29
N HIS A 166 7.56 3.86 20.71
CA HIS A 166 6.12 3.83 21.01
C HIS A 166 5.65 2.54 21.70
N GLY A 167 6.55 1.58 21.92
CA GLY A 167 6.26 0.36 22.67
C GLY A 167 5.37 -0.67 21.93
N SER A 168 5.04 -0.45 20.65
CA SER A 168 4.21 -1.40 19.90
C SER A 168 4.43 -1.33 18.40
N LYS A 169 4.30 -2.48 17.73
CA LYS A 169 4.35 -2.54 16.26
C LYS A 169 3.13 -1.87 15.58
N GLY A 170 2.02 -1.75 16.29
CA GLY A 170 0.84 -1.03 15.80
C GLY A 170 1.08 0.48 15.63
N ALA A 171 2.11 1.02 16.28
CA ALA A 171 2.52 2.40 16.08
C ALA A 171 3.09 2.65 14.68
N ALA A 172 3.76 1.66 14.07
CA ALA A 172 4.26 1.79 12.70
C ALA A 172 3.12 1.97 11.70
N LEU A 173 2.01 1.23 11.88
CA LEU A 173 0.80 1.42 11.07
C LEU A 173 0.18 2.81 11.31
N ALA A 174 0.07 3.24 12.55
CA ALA A 174 -0.49 4.56 12.88
C ALA A 174 0.33 5.70 12.25
N VAL A 175 1.66 5.63 12.34
CA VAL A 175 2.56 6.61 11.71
C VAL A 175 2.35 6.66 10.19
N ALA A 176 2.27 5.50 9.53
CA ALA A 176 2.04 5.43 8.09
C ALA A 176 0.66 5.99 7.70
N VAL A 177 -0.41 5.60 8.41
CA VAL A 177 -1.77 6.12 8.17
C VAL A 177 -1.82 7.64 8.28
N VAL A 178 -1.23 8.20 9.34
CA VAL A 178 -1.20 9.67 9.54
C VAL A 178 -0.51 10.38 8.39
N GLN A 179 0.64 9.86 7.92
CA GLN A 179 1.37 10.47 6.81
C GLN A 179 0.59 10.37 5.49
N LEU A 180 -0.01 9.20 5.19
CA LEU A 180 -0.81 9.00 3.99
C LEU A 180 -2.07 9.86 4.00
N LEU A 181 -2.80 9.89 5.09
CA LEU A 181 -3.99 10.75 5.22
C LEU A 181 -3.62 12.22 5.08
N ARG A 182 -2.52 12.67 5.71
CA ARG A 182 -2.05 14.06 5.57
C ARG A 182 -1.79 14.42 4.11
N ALA A 183 -1.12 13.53 3.35
CA ALA A 183 -0.86 13.75 1.94
C ALA A 183 -2.16 13.78 1.11
N CYS A 184 -3.08 12.86 1.33
CA CYS A 184 -4.37 12.83 0.64
C CYS A 184 -5.22 14.08 0.96
N LEU A 185 -5.30 14.47 2.24
CA LEU A 185 -6.09 15.63 2.66
C LEU A 185 -5.50 16.96 2.16
N ALA A 186 -4.18 17.04 2.03
CA ALA A 186 -3.52 18.21 1.42
C ALA A 186 -3.80 18.31 -0.09
N HIS A 187 -4.01 17.18 -0.76
CA HIS A 187 -4.41 17.15 -2.18
C HIS A 187 -5.88 17.53 -2.39
N ALA A 188 -6.74 17.31 -1.38
CA ALA A 188 -8.18 17.55 -1.40
C ALA A 188 -8.62 18.56 -0.33
N PRO A 189 -8.25 19.85 -0.45
CA PRO A 189 -8.36 20.78 0.69
C PRO A 189 -9.78 21.23 1.03
N ALA A 190 -10.72 21.22 0.07
CA ALA A 190 -12.01 21.87 0.21
C ALA A 190 -13.23 20.95 0.11
N ASP A 191 -13.08 19.73 -0.39
CA ASP A 191 -14.20 18.85 -0.68
C ASP A 191 -14.52 17.88 0.46
N ASP A 192 -15.78 17.51 0.58
CA ASP A 192 -16.24 16.39 1.39
C ASP A 192 -15.61 15.08 0.90
N GLY A 193 -15.51 14.09 1.79
CA GLY A 193 -14.90 12.83 1.43
C GLY A 193 -15.29 11.64 2.29
N LEU A 194 -15.03 10.47 1.74
CA LEU A 194 -15.12 9.18 2.39
C LEU A 194 -13.72 8.53 2.42
N VAL A 195 -13.24 8.23 3.60
CA VAL A 195 -11.99 7.50 3.82
C VAL A 195 -12.32 6.13 4.39
N ILE A 196 -11.84 5.08 3.75
CA ILE A 196 -11.97 3.71 4.25
C ILE A 196 -10.58 3.13 4.46
N ILE A 197 -10.34 2.61 5.65
CA ILE A 197 -9.04 2.08 6.06
C ILE A 197 -9.22 0.64 6.52
N ASP A 198 -8.38 -0.29 6.04
CA ASP A 198 -8.33 -1.61 6.64
C ASP A 198 -7.87 -1.52 8.10
N LYS A 199 -8.55 -2.24 8.98
CA LYS A 199 -8.37 -2.07 10.42
C LYS A 199 -7.14 -2.79 10.90
N HIS A 200 -6.24 -2.05 11.55
CA HIS A 200 -4.97 -2.53 12.01
C HIS A 200 -5.07 -3.22 13.39
N GLY A 201 -5.11 -4.52 13.40
CA GLY A 201 -5.09 -5.32 14.62
C GLY A 201 -6.26 -5.00 15.56
N GLY A 202 -6.05 -5.04 16.87
CA GLY A 202 -7.08 -4.86 17.90
C GLY A 202 -7.40 -3.41 18.29
N ARG A 203 -6.91 -2.39 17.55
CA ARG A 203 -7.20 -0.99 17.90
C ARG A 203 -8.66 -0.63 17.58
N ASN A 204 -9.39 -0.12 18.55
CA ASN A 204 -10.79 0.30 18.41
C ASN A 204 -10.99 1.82 18.44
N PHE A 205 -10.04 2.56 18.98
CA PHE A 205 -10.14 4.01 19.23
C PHE A 205 -9.11 4.76 18.37
N TYR A 206 -9.59 5.61 17.46
CA TYR A 206 -8.75 6.38 16.53
C TYR A 206 -8.93 7.88 16.66
N ALA A 207 -9.89 8.35 17.47
CA ALA A 207 -10.13 9.78 17.66
C ALA A 207 -8.87 10.59 18.01
N PRO A 208 -7.96 10.14 18.90
CA PRO A 208 -6.74 10.90 19.19
C PRO A 208 -5.82 11.04 17.98
N ILE A 209 -5.71 9.99 17.14
CA ILE A 209 -4.89 10.00 15.92
C ILE A 209 -5.48 10.98 14.90
N LEU A 210 -6.80 10.95 14.72
CA LEU A 210 -7.50 11.84 13.78
C LEU A 210 -7.44 13.30 14.28
N GLN A 211 -7.53 13.53 15.58
CA GLN A 211 -7.43 14.88 16.15
C GLN A 211 -6.00 15.45 16.03
N GLU A 212 -4.97 14.61 16.21
CA GLU A 212 -3.58 15.02 15.97
C GLU A 212 -3.33 15.34 14.49
N LEU A 213 -3.93 14.55 13.59
CA LEU A 213 -3.83 14.78 12.14
C LEU A 213 -4.54 16.06 11.71
N CYS A 214 -5.69 16.37 12.31
CA CYS A 214 -6.58 17.46 11.93
C CYS A 214 -6.86 18.37 13.15
N PRO A 215 -5.86 19.14 13.63
CA PRO A 215 -5.98 19.91 14.86
C PRO A 215 -7.07 21.00 14.78
N ASP A 216 -7.34 21.51 13.58
CA ASP A 216 -8.33 22.56 13.32
C ASP A 216 -9.74 22.01 13.00
N ALA A 217 -9.94 20.70 13.13
CA ALA A 217 -11.21 20.04 12.87
C ALA A 217 -11.80 19.47 14.15
N TRP A 218 -13.11 19.24 14.14
CA TRP A 218 -13.79 18.48 15.19
C TRP A 218 -13.91 17.02 14.78
N VAL A 219 -13.31 16.14 15.55
CA VAL A 219 -13.40 14.70 15.40
C VAL A 219 -14.57 14.17 16.22
N VAL A 220 -15.63 13.77 15.55
CA VAL A 220 -16.84 13.24 16.17
C VAL A 220 -16.87 11.73 16.02
N PRO A 221 -16.72 10.94 17.10
CA PRO A 221 -16.93 9.50 17.02
C PRO A 221 -18.42 9.19 16.84
N ILE A 222 -18.74 8.48 15.76
CA ILE A 222 -20.10 8.00 15.49
C ILE A 222 -20.26 6.58 16.02
N GLN A 223 -19.22 5.74 15.81
CA GLN A 223 -19.18 4.37 16.29
C GLN A 223 -17.75 4.00 16.62
N GLU A 224 -17.55 3.24 17.69
CA GLU A 224 -16.25 2.68 18.05
C GLU A 224 -16.41 1.21 18.42
N GLY A 225 -15.48 0.35 17.94
CA GLY A 225 -15.54 -1.09 18.16
C GLY A 225 -14.90 -1.86 17.02
N MET A 226 -15.49 -2.99 16.61
CA MET A 226 -15.01 -3.78 15.49
C MET A 226 -14.96 -2.94 14.20
N THR A 227 -16.00 -2.20 13.92
CA THR A 227 -15.98 -1.09 12.96
C THR A 227 -15.96 0.21 13.72
N SER A 228 -15.06 1.10 13.37
CA SER A 228 -14.98 2.45 13.94
C SER A 228 -15.32 3.47 12.85
N VAL A 229 -16.20 4.41 13.16
CA VAL A 229 -16.68 5.44 12.24
C VAL A 229 -16.54 6.81 12.92
N TYR A 230 -15.90 7.73 12.22
CA TYR A 230 -15.72 9.10 12.67
C TYR A 230 -16.15 10.08 11.59
N GLU A 231 -16.62 11.24 12.01
CA GLU A 231 -16.72 12.40 11.15
C GLU A 231 -15.69 13.45 11.59
N VAL A 232 -14.82 13.83 10.67
CA VAL A 232 -13.88 14.93 10.84
C VAL A 232 -14.49 16.15 10.18
N ARG A 233 -14.88 17.14 10.99
CA ARG A 233 -15.69 18.28 10.57
C ARG A 233 -14.88 19.57 10.62
N TRP A 234 -14.80 20.27 9.50
CA TRP A 234 -14.38 21.66 9.37
C TRP A 234 -15.62 22.51 9.04
N PRO A 235 -15.54 23.86 9.14
CA PRO A 235 -16.69 24.71 8.83
C PRO A 235 -17.28 24.51 7.44
N GLN A 236 -16.47 24.08 6.45
CA GLN A 236 -16.86 23.98 5.04
C GLN A 236 -16.80 22.58 4.46
N ARG A 237 -16.34 21.57 5.22
CA ARG A 237 -16.28 20.18 4.74
C ARG A 237 -16.42 19.17 5.85
N VAL A 238 -16.87 17.99 5.47
CA VAL A 238 -16.94 16.82 6.35
C VAL A 238 -16.23 15.65 5.67
N ILE A 239 -15.35 14.98 6.40
CA ILE A 239 -14.74 13.73 5.97
C ILE A 239 -15.19 12.62 6.89
N ARG A 240 -15.88 11.64 6.32
CA ARG A 240 -16.26 10.42 7.03
C ARG A 240 -15.13 9.42 6.95
N VAL A 241 -14.63 8.96 8.10
CA VAL A 241 -13.53 7.99 8.21
C VAL A 241 -14.06 6.69 8.80
N ILE A 242 -13.93 5.61 8.05
CA ILE A 242 -14.38 4.27 8.42
C ILE A 242 -13.16 3.36 8.53
N LEU A 243 -12.99 2.74 9.69
CA LEU A 243 -11.94 1.73 9.89
C LEU A 243 -12.64 0.41 10.22
N ARG A 244 -12.47 -0.60 9.36
CA ARG A 244 -13.11 -1.91 9.51
C ARG A 244 -12.17 -3.03 9.08
N PRO A 245 -12.27 -4.22 9.70
CA PRO A 245 -11.51 -5.38 9.26
C PRO A 245 -11.95 -5.81 7.85
N GLU A 246 -11.02 -6.39 7.09
CA GLU A 246 -11.27 -6.92 5.73
C GLU A 246 -11.94 -5.89 4.80
N ALA A 247 -11.52 -4.62 4.94
CA ALA A 247 -12.08 -3.54 4.14
C ALA A 247 -11.75 -3.70 2.64
N ASP A 248 -10.64 -4.35 2.29
CA ASP A 248 -10.25 -4.73 0.94
C ASP A 248 -11.26 -5.67 0.25
N ALA A 249 -11.97 -6.49 1.03
CA ALA A 249 -13.03 -7.35 0.50
C ALA A 249 -14.29 -6.57 0.05
N THR A 250 -14.48 -5.35 0.53
CA THR A 250 -15.75 -4.60 0.40
C THR A 250 -15.59 -3.17 -0.12
N SER A 251 -14.36 -2.67 -0.27
CA SER A 251 -14.05 -1.33 -0.75
C SER A 251 -13.00 -1.40 -1.85
N PHE A 252 -13.37 -0.93 -3.02
CA PHE A 252 -12.53 -0.97 -4.22
C PHE A 252 -11.18 -0.26 -4.01
N GLU A 253 -11.22 0.94 -3.43
CA GLU A 253 -10.03 1.77 -3.21
C GLU A 253 -9.07 1.09 -2.20
N VAL A 254 -9.63 0.40 -1.20
CA VAL A 254 -8.84 -0.36 -0.22
C VAL A 254 -8.22 -1.59 -0.88
N ALA A 255 -8.98 -2.32 -1.69
CA ALA A 255 -8.46 -3.46 -2.45
C ALA A 255 -7.31 -3.04 -3.39
N LEU A 256 -7.45 -1.89 -4.06
CA LEU A 256 -6.38 -1.38 -4.92
C LEU A 256 -5.17 -0.92 -4.09
N ALA A 257 -5.37 -0.28 -2.94
CA ALA A 257 -4.30 0.08 -2.01
C ALA A 257 -3.53 -1.16 -1.52
N SER A 258 -4.25 -2.25 -1.20
CA SER A 258 -3.68 -3.56 -0.88
C SER A 258 -2.80 -4.10 -2.02
N ILE A 259 -3.27 -4.03 -3.27
CA ILE A 259 -2.54 -4.46 -4.46
C ILE A 259 -1.27 -3.63 -4.66
N VAL A 260 -1.33 -2.30 -4.52
CA VAL A 260 -0.16 -1.41 -4.62
C VAL A 260 0.86 -1.72 -3.54
N SER A 261 0.42 -1.83 -2.27
CA SER A 261 1.27 -2.18 -1.14
C SER A 261 1.93 -3.55 -1.33
N LYS A 262 1.17 -4.52 -1.81
CA LYS A 262 1.66 -5.88 -2.08
C LYS A 262 2.69 -5.88 -3.20
N TYR A 263 2.44 -5.17 -4.28
CA TYR A 263 3.37 -5.08 -5.42
C TYR A 263 4.73 -4.52 -5.01
N ILE A 264 4.73 -3.35 -4.36
CA ILE A 264 5.96 -2.71 -3.87
C ILE A 264 6.71 -3.66 -2.93
N ARG A 265 5.99 -4.28 -1.99
CA ARG A 265 6.60 -5.20 -1.03
C ARG A 265 7.24 -6.40 -1.71
N GLU A 266 6.58 -7.00 -2.70
CA GLU A 266 7.14 -8.17 -3.42
C GLU A 266 8.39 -7.78 -4.21
N LEU A 267 8.43 -6.63 -4.87
CA LEU A 267 9.64 -6.11 -5.52
C LEU A 267 10.79 -5.94 -4.53
N CYS A 268 10.53 -5.37 -3.35
CA CYS A 268 11.54 -5.27 -2.28
C CYS A 268 12.00 -6.65 -1.80
N MET A 269 11.10 -7.62 -1.72
CA MET A 269 11.47 -8.98 -1.32
C MET A 269 12.26 -9.71 -2.42
N GLU A 270 12.05 -9.40 -3.69
CA GLU A 270 12.89 -9.91 -4.78
C GLU A 270 14.32 -9.39 -4.65
N GLU A 271 14.53 -8.09 -4.45
CA GLU A 271 15.86 -7.51 -4.20
C GLU A 271 16.51 -8.10 -2.94
N PHE A 272 15.76 -8.19 -1.85
CA PHE A 272 16.22 -8.82 -0.60
C PHE A 272 16.70 -10.26 -0.82
N ASN A 273 15.90 -11.08 -1.47
CA ASN A 273 16.25 -12.47 -1.75
C ASN A 273 17.43 -12.60 -2.72
N ALA A 274 17.50 -11.73 -3.74
CA ALA A 274 18.62 -11.70 -4.70
C ALA A 274 19.93 -11.36 -4.01
N PHE A 275 19.96 -10.36 -3.12
CA PHE A 275 21.12 -10.01 -2.32
C PHE A 275 21.63 -11.21 -1.51
N TRP A 276 20.75 -11.85 -0.74
CA TRP A 276 21.14 -12.98 0.09
C TRP A 276 21.54 -14.20 -0.75
N LYS A 277 20.91 -14.43 -1.88
CA LYS A 277 21.29 -15.50 -2.82
C LYS A 277 22.70 -15.33 -3.37
N THR A 278 23.12 -14.08 -3.60
CA THR A 278 24.49 -13.77 -4.04
C THR A 278 25.53 -14.11 -2.95
N HIS A 279 25.20 -13.84 -1.68
CA HIS A 279 26.12 -14.05 -0.56
C HIS A 279 26.05 -15.45 0.07
N VAL A 280 24.92 -16.14 -0.10
CA VAL A 280 24.61 -17.48 0.39
C VAL A 280 23.94 -18.28 -0.72
N PRO A 281 24.70 -18.86 -1.68
CA PRO A 281 24.12 -19.44 -2.92
C PRO A 281 23.09 -20.55 -2.72
N HIS A 282 23.15 -21.27 -1.60
CA HIS A 282 22.23 -22.37 -1.28
C HIS A 282 20.94 -21.90 -0.57
N VAL A 283 20.84 -20.61 -0.16
CA VAL A 283 19.67 -20.13 0.57
C VAL A 283 18.43 -20.21 -0.30
N LYS A 284 17.34 -20.73 0.27
CA LYS A 284 16.03 -20.68 -0.36
C LYS A 284 15.38 -19.34 -0.05
N ALA A 285 14.78 -18.70 -1.06
CA ALA A 285 14.05 -17.45 -0.91
C ALA A 285 13.02 -17.50 0.22
N THR A 286 12.75 -16.36 0.84
CA THR A 286 11.77 -16.21 1.90
C THR A 286 10.75 -15.12 1.57
N ALA A 287 9.51 -15.29 2.01
CA ALA A 287 8.51 -14.23 2.07
C ALA A 287 8.55 -13.46 3.41
N GLY A 288 9.44 -13.86 4.32
CA GLY A 288 9.70 -13.19 5.59
C GLY A 288 8.74 -13.55 6.74
N TYR A 289 7.75 -14.40 6.52
CA TYR A 289 6.79 -14.79 7.56
C TYR A 289 7.40 -15.72 8.62
N PRO A 290 6.88 -15.71 9.87
CA PRO A 290 7.47 -16.41 11.01
C PRO A 290 7.77 -17.89 10.76
N GLY A 291 6.92 -18.60 10.03
CA GLY A 291 7.10 -20.04 9.73
C GLY A 291 8.36 -20.34 8.91
N ASP A 292 8.81 -19.39 8.07
CA ASP A 292 9.98 -19.54 7.21
C ASP A 292 11.17 -18.66 7.64
N ALA A 293 10.89 -17.58 8.33
CA ALA A 293 11.90 -16.59 8.71
C ALA A 293 13.02 -17.18 9.59
N THR A 294 12.67 -18.08 10.51
CA THR A 294 13.65 -18.72 11.40
C THR A 294 14.63 -19.59 10.62
N ARG A 295 14.15 -20.37 9.66
CA ARG A 295 14.99 -21.16 8.75
C ARG A 295 15.92 -20.24 7.96
N PHE A 296 15.35 -19.23 7.31
CA PHE A 296 16.13 -18.28 6.50
C PHE A 296 17.21 -17.58 7.34
N LEU A 297 16.87 -17.12 8.54
CA LEU A 297 17.83 -16.52 9.46
C LEU A 297 18.99 -17.47 9.81
N ALA A 298 18.69 -18.74 10.06
CA ALA A 298 19.74 -19.73 10.35
C ALA A 298 20.69 -19.90 9.16
N ASP A 299 20.18 -19.95 7.95
CA ASP A 299 20.96 -20.09 6.72
C ASP A 299 21.90 -18.90 6.48
N ILE A 300 21.44 -17.66 6.74
CA ILE A 300 22.21 -16.44 6.47
C ILE A 300 23.10 -15.97 7.64
N ARG A 301 22.86 -16.45 8.88
CA ARG A 301 23.51 -15.99 10.11
C ARG A 301 25.06 -15.93 10.02
N PRO A 302 25.77 -16.96 9.52
CA PRO A 302 27.23 -16.90 9.42
C PRO A 302 27.72 -15.76 8.50
N THR A 303 26.95 -15.47 7.46
CA THR A 303 27.26 -14.39 6.53
C THR A 303 26.91 -13.02 7.13
N LEU A 304 25.80 -12.91 7.84
CA LEU A 304 25.40 -11.70 8.56
C LEU A 304 26.51 -11.28 9.55
N GLU A 305 27.03 -12.23 10.33
CA GLU A 305 28.13 -12.01 11.29
C GLU A 305 29.41 -11.58 10.58
N ARG A 306 29.80 -12.27 9.49
CA ARG A 306 30.97 -11.90 8.67
C ARG A 306 30.86 -10.49 8.10
N MET A 307 29.68 -10.07 7.68
CA MET A 307 29.40 -8.74 7.15
C MET A 307 29.23 -7.68 8.25
N LYS A 308 29.27 -8.08 9.52
CA LYS A 308 29.05 -7.20 10.68
C LYS A 308 27.73 -6.44 10.62
N LEU A 309 26.69 -7.06 10.06
CA LEU A 309 25.35 -6.48 9.98
C LEU A 309 24.60 -6.78 11.29
N PRO A 310 24.13 -5.75 12.01
CA PRO A 310 23.36 -5.94 13.23
C PRO A 310 22.01 -6.61 12.97
N MET A 311 21.55 -7.43 13.91
CA MET A 311 20.28 -8.17 13.81
C MET A 311 19.07 -7.25 13.63
N ASP A 312 19.08 -6.08 14.24
CA ASP A 312 18.01 -5.09 14.19
C ASP A 312 17.85 -4.41 12.81
N ARG A 313 18.84 -4.53 11.93
CA ARG A 313 18.73 -4.10 10.54
C ARG A 313 17.91 -5.05 9.69
N ILE A 314 17.82 -6.32 10.07
CA ILE A 314 17.21 -7.35 9.23
C ILE A 314 15.96 -7.96 9.86
N TRP A 315 15.91 -8.08 11.19
CA TRP A 315 14.83 -8.71 11.93
C TRP A 315 13.92 -7.71 12.61
N ARG A 316 12.65 -7.71 12.24
CA ARG A 316 11.64 -6.80 12.83
C ARG A 316 11.20 -7.28 14.20
N LYS A 317 11.12 -6.33 15.14
CA LYS A 317 10.58 -6.51 16.49
C LYS A 317 9.08 -6.84 16.44
N ARG A 318 8.61 -7.50 17.48
CA ARG A 318 7.19 -7.90 17.63
C ARG A 318 6.47 -7.00 18.63
#